data_a668cb1dfed662926d03fe6397bcd3e9
#
_entry.id   a668cb1dfed662926d03fe6397bcd3e9
#
_cell.length_a   1.000
_cell.length_b   1.000
_cell.length_c   1.000
_cell.angle_alpha   90.00
_cell.angle_beta   90.00
_cell.angle_gamma   90.00
#
_symmetry.space_group_name_H-M   'P 1'
#
loop_
_entity.id
_entity.type
_entity.pdbx_description
1 polymer ?
#
loop_
_entity_poly.entity_id
_entity_poly.type
_entity_poly.pdbx_seq_one_letter_code
_entity_poly.pdbx_strand_id
1 'polypeptide(L)'
;FATVSSRMVGLVGSSNNPVSGRAIATLLIATMSINASGNTGIDGMTAAIAIGSVICIVAAIAGDTSQDLKTGYLLGATPKKQQIGELLGVVVSGLAIGGVLYLLNAAWGYGGAEVPAPQATLMKMIVEGIMGGNLPWNLVFIGVFLAIALEILRVPVMPFAIGLYLPIY
;
A
#
# COMPACT_ATOMS: atom_id res chain seq x y z
N PHE A 1 -12.02 3.61 -3.43
CA PHE A 1 -10.55 3.79 -3.47
C PHE A 1 -10.07 4.24 -4.86
N ALA A 2 -10.44 3.56 -5.95
CA ALA A 2 -10.03 3.93 -7.31
C ALA A 2 -10.34 5.39 -7.65
N THR A 3 -11.58 5.84 -7.44
CA THR A 3 -12.02 7.21 -7.73
C THR A 3 -11.28 8.25 -6.89
N VAL A 4 -11.03 7.94 -5.62
CA VAL A 4 -10.27 8.84 -4.72
C VAL A 4 -8.82 8.92 -5.18
N SER A 5 -8.20 7.78 -5.54
CA SER A 5 -6.83 7.72 -6.05
C SER A 5 -6.66 8.55 -7.32
N SER A 6 -7.53 8.35 -8.30
CA SER A 6 -7.56 9.11 -9.56
C SER A 6 -7.66 10.61 -9.34
N ARG A 7 -8.55 11.06 -8.43
CA ARG A 7 -8.70 12.49 -8.12
C ARG A 7 -7.47 13.06 -7.42
N MET A 8 -6.91 12.32 -6.47
CA MET A 8 -5.72 12.78 -5.75
C MET A 8 -4.51 12.90 -6.68
N VAL A 9 -4.32 11.93 -7.57
CA VAL A 9 -3.23 11.98 -8.56
C VAL A 9 -3.39 13.19 -9.49
N GLY A 10 -4.60 13.57 -9.85
CA GLY A 10 -4.87 14.78 -10.61
C GLY A 10 -4.45 16.08 -9.92
N LEU A 11 -4.36 16.07 -8.57
CA LEU A 11 -3.97 17.23 -7.76
C LEU A 11 -2.48 17.23 -7.39
N VAL A 12 -1.92 16.07 -7.06
CA VAL A 12 -0.57 15.97 -6.45
C VAL A 12 0.43 15.19 -7.31
N GLY A 13 0.00 14.60 -8.40
CA GLY A 13 0.82 13.71 -9.24
C GLY A 13 0.88 12.26 -8.70
N SER A 14 1.24 11.29 -9.57
CA SER A 14 1.22 9.88 -9.20
C SER A 14 2.31 9.51 -8.19
N SER A 15 3.47 10.15 -8.24
CA SER A 15 4.57 9.93 -7.29
C SER A 15 4.22 10.28 -5.83
N ASN A 16 3.28 11.19 -5.62
CA ASN A 16 2.84 11.63 -4.30
C ASN A 16 1.50 11.00 -3.88
N ASN A 17 1.04 9.97 -4.60
CA ASN A 17 -0.19 9.27 -4.28
C ASN A 17 -0.03 8.45 -2.98
N PRO A 18 -0.80 8.72 -1.89
CA PRO A 18 -0.63 8.04 -0.61
C PRO A 18 -1.22 6.62 -0.62
N VAL A 19 -0.69 5.75 -1.48
CA VAL A 19 -1.15 4.35 -1.64
C VAL A 19 -0.95 3.56 -0.35
N SER A 20 0.21 3.72 0.31
CA SER A 20 0.54 3.02 1.55
C SER A 20 -0.44 3.33 2.69
N GLY A 21 -0.79 4.60 2.88
CA GLY A 21 -1.76 5.00 3.91
C GLY A 21 -3.14 4.39 3.70
N ARG A 22 -3.59 4.33 2.45
CA ARG A 22 -4.87 3.69 2.09
C ARG A 22 -4.83 2.18 2.25
N ALA A 23 -3.72 1.55 1.90
CA ALA A 23 -3.52 0.12 2.10
C ALA A 23 -3.56 -0.24 3.58
N ILE A 24 -2.88 0.52 4.44
CA ILE A 24 -2.89 0.34 5.90
C ILE A 24 -4.31 0.51 6.45
N ALA A 25 -5.01 1.59 6.08
CA ALA A 25 -6.38 1.83 6.54
C ALA A 25 -7.32 0.70 6.13
N THR A 26 -7.23 0.23 4.89
CA THR A 26 -8.03 -0.90 4.42
C THR A 26 -7.69 -2.19 5.14
N LEU A 27 -6.40 -2.45 5.36
CA LEU A 27 -5.93 -3.63 6.07
C LEU A 27 -6.45 -3.64 7.51
N LEU A 28 -6.39 -2.51 8.21
CA LEU A 28 -6.96 -2.35 9.55
C LEU A 28 -8.45 -2.69 9.56
N ILE A 29 -9.25 -2.08 8.68
CA ILE A 29 -10.70 -2.31 8.61
C ILE A 29 -10.99 -3.77 8.25
N ALA A 30 -10.32 -4.34 7.26
CA ALA A 30 -10.51 -5.72 6.83
C ALA A 30 -10.17 -6.70 7.97
N THR A 31 -9.02 -6.50 8.61
CA THR A 31 -8.56 -7.35 9.71
C THR A 31 -9.52 -7.29 10.90
N MET A 32 -9.98 -6.09 11.28
CA MET A 32 -10.96 -5.92 12.34
C MET A 32 -12.30 -6.57 12.00
N SER A 33 -12.77 -6.45 10.77
CA SER A 33 -14.02 -7.06 10.31
C SER A 33 -13.95 -8.59 10.30
N ILE A 34 -12.83 -9.16 9.84
CA ILE A 34 -12.61 -10.60 9.82
C ILE A 34 -12.46 -11.14 11.25
N ASN A 35 -11.75 -10.43 12.12
CA ASN A 35 -11.62 -10.77 13.53
C ASN A 35 -12.98 -10.75 14.23
N ALA A 36 -13.82 -9.74 13.98
CA ALA A 36 -15.17 -9.65 14.52
C ALA A 36 -16.11 -10.78 14.04
N SER A 37 -15.87 -11.34 12.85
CA SER A 37 -16.59 -12.51 12.35
C SER A 37 -16.10 -13.84 12.94
N GLY A 38 -15.13 -13.83 13.85
CA GLY A 38 -14.63 -15.00 14.55
C GLY A 38 -13.58 -15.82 13.79
N ASN A 39 -13.14 -15.36 12.62
CA ASN A 39 -12.12 -16.04 11.82
C ASN A 39 -10.72 -15.50 12.12
N THR A 40 -10.14 -15.90 13.23
CA THR A 40 -8.85 -15.42 13.76
C THR A 40 -7.65 -16.26 13.36
N GLY A 41 -7.87 -17.35 12.59
CA GLY A 41 -6.82 -18.27 12.17
C GLY A 41 -5.96 -17.74 11.01
N ILE A 42 -5.04 -18.57 10.53
CA ILE A 42 -4.15 -18.30 9.40
C ILE A 42 -4.96 -17.91 8.16
N ASP A 43 -6.11 -18.54 7.92
CA ASP A 43 -6.98 -18.25 6.80
C ASP A 43 -7.53 -16.82 6.86
N GLY A 44 -7.92 -16.36 8.06
CA GLY A 44 -8.37 -14.99 8.28
C GLY A 44 -7.26 -13.96 8.04
N MET A 45 -6.04 -14.25 8.51
CA MET A 45 -4.87 -13.40 8.25
C MET A 45 -4.56 -13.30 6.76
N THR A 46 -4.57 -14.44 6.06
CA THR A 46 -4.32 -14.50 4.62
C THR A 46 -5.40 -13.72 3.83
N ALA A 47 -6.66 -13.87 4.21
CA ALA A 47 -7.76 -13.13 3.60
C ALA A 47 -7.62 -11.62 3.81
N ALA A 48 -7.25 -11.16 5.01
CA ALA A 48 -7.02 -9.75 5.30
C ALA A 48 -5.90 -9.16 4.43
N ILE A 49 -4.78 -9.87 4.32
CA ILE A 49 -3.64 -9.44 3.49
C ILE A 49 -4.04 -9.43 2.02
N ALA A 50 -4.78 -10.43 1.54
CA ALA A 50 -5.26 -10.47 0.16
C ALA A 50 -6.16 -9.26 -0.16
N ILE A 51 -7.10 -8.91 0.71
CA ILE A 51 -7.97 -7.72 0.56
C ILE A 51 -7.11 -6.45 0.53
N GLY A 52 -6.19 -6.30 1.46
CA GLY A 52 -5.27 -5.15 1.51
C GLY A 52 -4.44 -5.02 0.23
N SER A 53 -3.93 -6.13 -0.29
CA SER A 53 -3.14 -6.18 -1.53
C SER A 53 -3.96 -5.77 -2.75
N VAL A 54 -5.18 -6.29 -2.90
CA VAL A 54 -6.07 -5.92 -4.00
C VAL A 54 -6.38 -4.42 -3.98
N ILE A 55 -6.69 -3.85 -2.82
CA ILE A 55 -6.98 -2.41 -2.71
C ILE A 55 -5.74 -1.56 -2.98
N CYS A 56 -4.56 -2.03 -2.56
CA CYS A 56 -3.29 -1.37 -2.86
C CYS A 56 -3.05 -1.29 -4.38
N ILE A 57 -3.21 -2.42 -5.07
CA ILE A 57 -3.09 -2.51 -6.53
C ILE A 57 -4.11 -1.62 -7.23
N VAL A 58 -5.39 -1.68 -6.82
CA VAL A 58 -6.45 -0.84 -7.38
C VAL A 58 -6.14 0.65 -7.21
N ALA A 59 -5.64 1.06 -6.05
CA ALA A 59 -5.29 2.45 -5.78
C ALA A 59 -4.08 2.93 -6.62
N ALA A 60 -3.08 2.08 -6.80
CA ALA A 60 -1.91 2.38 -7.62
C ALA A 60 -2.27 2.48 -9.11
N ILE A 61 -2.87 1.43 -9.67
CA ILE A 61 -3.25 1.39 -11.10
C ILE A 61 -4.21 2.54 -11.45
N ALA A 62 -5.22 2.81 -10.61
CA ALA A 62 -6.15 3.90 -10.88
C ALA A 62 -5.47 5.27 -10.92
N GLY A 63 -4.45 5.48 -10.10
CA GLY A 63 -3.63 6.69 -10.12
C GLY A 63 -2.80 6.79 -11.39
N ASP A 64 -2.05 5.75 -11.70
CA ASP A 64 -1.14 5.70 -12.85
C ASP A 64 -1.90 5.82 -14.18
N THR A 65 -2.95 5.03 -14.36
CA THR A 65 -3.82 5.11 -15.56
C THR A 65 -4.43 6.50 -15.74
N SER A 66 -4.85 7.16 -14.66
CA SER A 66 -5.37 8.53 -14.70
C SER A 66 -4.34 9.53 -15.25
N GLN A 67 -3.11 9.43 -14.80
CA GLN A 67 -2.02 10.29 -15.22
C GLN A 67 -1.63 10.00 -16.67
N ASP A 68 -1.50 8.74 -17.03
CA ASP A 68 -1.13 8.30 -18.37
C ASP A 68 -2.17 8.72 -19.42
N LEU A 69 -3.45 8.52 -19.14
CA LEU A 69 -4.53 8.96 -20.03
C LEU A 69 -4.57 10.49 -20.19
N LYS A 70 -4.27 11.23 -19.12
CA LYS A 70 -4.19 12.70 -19.20
C LYS A 70 -3.02 13.14 -20.06
N THR A 71 -1.86 12.53 -19.89
CA THR A 71 -0.68 12.79 -20.71
C THR A 71 -0.93 12.43 -22.18
N GLY A 72 -1.50 11.26 -22.42
CA GLY A 72 -1.90 10.81 -23.75
C GLY A 72 -2.88 11.76 -24.43
N TYR A 73 -3.87 12.26 -23.69
CA TYR A 73 -4.81 13.27 -24.20
C TYR A 73 -4.11 14.54 -24.67
N LEU A 74 -3.16 15.04 -23.89
CA LEU A 74 -2.39 16.26 -24.24
C LEU A 74 -1.51 16.06 -25.47
N LEU A 75 -1.03 14.84 -25.69
CA LEU A 75 -0.21 14.46 -26.85
C LEU A 75 -1.02 14.01 -28.08
N GLY A 76 -2.35 13.94 -27.97
CA GLY A 76 -3.23 13.47 -29.05
C GLY A 76 -3.25 11.96 -29.25
N ALA A 77 -2.83 11.17 -28.25
CA ALA A 77 -2.86 9.73 -28.31
C ALA A 77 -4.29 9.18 -28.21
N THR A 78 -4.52 8.01 -28.83
CA THR A 78 -5.82 7.34 -28.77
C THR A 78 -6.00 6.61 -27.43
N PRO A 79 -6.93 7.00 -26.54
CA PRO A 79 -7.07 6.41 -25.19
C PRO A 79 -7.26 4.89 -25.23
N LYS A 80 -8.02 4.36 -26.18
CA LYS A 80 -8.25 2.92 -26.32
C LYS A 80 -6.94 2.13 -26.52
N LYS A 81 -6.04 2.62 -27.36
CA LYS A 81 -4.76 1.95 -27.64
C LYS A 81 -3.85 2.00 -26.42
N GLN A 82 -3.87 3.10 -25.70
CA GLN A 82 -3.11 3.29 -24.45
C GLN A 82 -3.57 2.33 -23.38
N GLN A 83 -4.87 2.22 -23.12
CA GLN A 83 -5.43 1.26 -22.15
C GLN A 83 -5.14 -0.20 -22.49
N ILE A 84 -5.16 -0.57 -23.78
CA ILE A 84 -4.77 -1.93 -24.19
C ILE A 84 -3.29 -2.16 -23.88
N GLY A 85 -2.42 -1.18 -24.15
CA GLY A 85 -1.00 -1.26 -23.79
C GLY A 85 -0.76 -1.41 -22.30
N GLU A 86 -1.48 -0.65 -21.47
CA GLU A 86 -1.43 -0.75 -20.00
C GLU A 86 -1.86 -2.14 -19.52
N LEU A 87 -2.96 -2.69 -20.04
CA LEU A 87 -3.42 -4.05 -19.68
C LEU A 87 -2.38 -5.12 -20.01
N LEU A 88 -1.78 -5.06 -21.20
CA LEU A 88 -0.71 -5.98 -21.59
C LEU A 88 0.51 -5.83 -20.68
N GLY A 89 0.89 -4.59 -20.38
CA GLY A 89 2.00 -4.28 -19.47
C GLY A 89 1.76 -4.84 -18.06
N VAL A 90 0.57 -4.69 -17.52
CA VAL A 90 0.21 -5.23 -16.19
C VAL A 90 0.29 -6.75 -16.15
N VAL A 91 -0.19 -7.43 -17.18
CA VAL A 91 -0.11 -8.92 -17.24
C VAL A 91 1.35 -9.38 -17.31
N VAL A 92 2.14 -8.81 -18.20
CA VAL A 92 3.54 -9.21 -18.38
C VAL A 92 4.37 -8.89 -17.12
N SER A 93 4.24 -7.68 -16.58
CA SER A 93 4.97 -7.30 -15.38
C SER A 93 4.52 -8.07 -14.14
N GLY A 94 3.23 -8.38 -14.01
CA GLY A 94 2.73 -9.21 -12.91
C GLY A 94 3.34 -10.62 -12.90
N LEU A 95 3.45 -11.24 -14.07
CA LEU A 95 4.11 -12.54 -14.20
C LEU A 95 5.62 -12.44 -13.90
N ALA A 96 6.29 -11.43 -14.45
CA ALA A 96 7.71 -11.22 -14.23
C ALA A 96 8.04 -10.94 -12.75
N ILE A 97 7.27 -10.05 -12.09
CA ILE A 97 7.46 -9.72 -10.67
C ILE A 97 7.22 -10.95 -9.78
N GLY A 98 6.22 -11.77 -10.09
CA GLY A 98 5.99 -13.02 -9.36
C GLY A 98 7.21 -13.93 -9.36
N GLY A 99 7.85 -14.09 -10.52
CA GLY A 99 9.12 -14.84 -10.65
C GLY A 99 10.27 -14.20 -9.89
N VAL A 100 10.44 -12.89 -9.97
CA VAL A 100 11.48 -12.14 -9.23
C VAL A 100 11.29 -12.27 -7.72
N LEU A 101 10.07 -12.12 -7.21
CA LEU A 101 9.79 -12.28 -5.79
C LEU A 101 10.09 -13.70 -5.30
N TYR A 102 9.75 -14.71 -6.09
CA TYR A 102 10.09 -16.08 -5.76
C TYR A 102 11.61 -16.30 -5.68
N LEU A 103 12.36 -15.80 -6.65
CA LEU A 103 13.82 -15.88 -6.67
C LEU A 103 14.48 -15.16 -5.50
N LEU A 104 14.00 -13.94 -5.17
CA LEU A 104 14.50 -13.17 -4.03
C LEU A 104 14.26 -13.90 -2.71
N ASN A 105 13.08 -14.50 -2.55
CA ASN A 105 12.76 -15.26 -1.36
C ASN A 105 13.62 -16.54 -1.25
N ALA A 106 13.89 -17.20 -2.38
CA ALA A 106 14.72 -18.40 -2.41
C ALA A 106 16.21 -18.09 -2.14
N ALA A 107 16.70 -16.92 -2.58
CA ALA A 107 18.10 -16.53 -2.44
C ALA A 107 18.44 -15.97 -1.05
N TRP A 108 17.62 -15.06 -0.54
CA TRP A 108 17.91 -14.32 0.71
C TRP A 108 16.83 -14.39 1.78
N GLY A 109 15.60 -14.72 1.43
CA GLY A 109 14.45 -14.61 2.31
C GLY A 109 14.04 -13.16 2.60
N TYR A 110 12.77 -12.94 2.95
CA TYR A 110 12.28 -11.61 3.31
C TYR A 110 12.45 -11.32 4.80
N GLY A 111 12.72 -10.06 5.16
CA GLY A 111 12.87 -9.62 6.54
C GLY A 111 14.27 -9.80 7.13
N GLY A 112 15.24 -10.23 6.30
CA GLY A 112 16.67 -10.28 6.66
C GLY A 112 17.39 -8.95 6.39
N ALA A 113 18.70 -8.93 6.66
CA ALA A 113 19.54 -7.76 6.42
C ALA A 113 19.64 -7.39 4.93
N GLU A 114 19.65 -8.40 4.06
CA GLU A 114 19.78 -8.20 2.59
C GLU A 114 18.47 -7.73 1.95
N VAL A 115 17.31 -8.24 2.42
CA VAL A 115 15.98 -7.87 1.92
C VAL A 115 15.07 -7.53 3.11
N PRO A 116 15.23 -6.34 3.71
CA PRO A 116 14.54 -5.98 4.96
C PRO A 116 13.02 -5.86 4.85
N ALA A 117 12.47 -5.56 3.65
CA ALA A 117 11.03 -5.46 3.35
C ALA A 117 10.20 -4.76 4.47
N PRO A 118 10.52 -3.51 4.88
CA PRO A 118 9.95 -2.88 6.07
C PRO A 118 8.43 -2.71 5.97
N GLN A 119 7.89 -2.42 4.79
CA GLN A 119 6.45 -2.29 4.58
C GLN A 119 5.70 -3.61 4.76
N ALA A 120 6.27 -4.72 4.26
CA ALA A 120 5.67 -6.03 4.43
C ALA A 120 5.68 -6.45 5.91
N THR A 121 6.77 -6.17 6.62
CA THR A 121 6.89 -6.42 8.07
C THR A 121 5.86 -5.61 8.85
N LEU A 122 5.65 -4.33 8.52
CA LEU A 122 4.64 -3.49 9.16
C LEU A 122 3.23 -4.04 8.92
N MET A 123 2.89 -4.42 7.69
CA MET A 123 1.59 -5.03 7.37
C MET A 123 1.36 -6.34 8.14
N LYS A 124 2.38 -7.18 8.22
CA LYS A 124 2.37 -8.42 9.01
C LYS A 124 2.08 -8.11 10.49
N MET A 125 2.82 -7.18 11.10
CA MET A 125 2.65 -6.80 12.50
C MET A 125 1.24 -6.27 12.80
N ILE A 126 0.63 -5.51 11.88
CA ILE A 126 -0.74 -5.03 12.03
C ILE A 126 -1.72 -6.19 12.08
N VAL A 127 -1.64 -7.11 11.12
CA VAL A 127 -2.57 -8.25 11.02
C VAL A 127 -2.42 -9.18 12.21
N GLU A 128 -1.20 -9.58 12.54
CA GLU A 128 -0.90 -10.44 13.68
C GLU A 128 -1.27 -9.75 15.01
N GLY A 129 -1.00 -8.47 15.15
CA GLY A 129 -1.32 -7.71 16.35
C GLY A 129 -2.82 -7.59 16.62
N ILE A 130 -3.63 -7.39 15.59
CA ILE A 130 -5.10 -7.31 15.73
C ILE A 130 -5.69 -8.70 15.98
N MET A 131 -5.31 -9.70 15.20
CA MET A 131 -5.88 -11.04 15.31
C MET A 131 -5.38 -11.79 16.55
N GLY A 132 -4.14 -11.56 16.96
CA GLY A 132 -3.57 -12.10 18.19
C GLY A 132 -3.91 -11.30 19.45
N GLY A 133 -4.58 -10.17 19.35
CA GLY A 133 -4.91 -9.29 20.48
C GLY A 133 -3.70 -8.58 21.13
N ASN A 134 -2.52 -8.68 20.52
CA ASN A 134 -1.26 -8.19 21.08
C ASN A 134 -0.78 -6.87 20.43
N LEU A 135 -1.70 -6.13 19.81
CA LEU A 135 -1.33 -4.84 19.23
C LEU A 135 -0.91 -3.87 20.35
N PRO A 136 0.26 -3.22 20.24
CA PRO A 136 0.70 -2.25 21.25
C PRO A 136 -0.10 -0.93 21.11
N TRP A 137 -1.33 -0.94 21.60
CA TRP A 137 -2.26 0.19 21.49
C TRP A 137 -1.67 1.51 21.99
N ASN A 138 -0.81 1.44 23.01
CA ASN A 138 -0.13 2.65 23.53
C ASN A 138 0.70 3.34 22.45
N LEU A 139 1.46 2.57 21.66
CA LEU A 139 2.26 3.12 20.55
C LEU A 139 1.38 3.61 19.40
N VAL A 140 0.28 2.91 19.13
CA VAL A 140 -0.69 3.35 18.11
C VAL A 140 -1.29 4.70 18.48
N PHE A 141 -1.74 4.89 19.75
CA PHE A 141 -2.27 6.16 20.20
C PHE A 141 -1.23 7.27 20.21
N ILE A 142 0.00 7.00 20.60
CA ILE A 142 1.11 7.98 20.51
C ILE A 142 1.29 8.43 19.07
N GLY A 143 1.28 7.50 18.09
CA GLY A 143 1.36 7.81 16.67
C GLY A 143 0.19 8.67 16.18
N VAL A 144 -1.04 8.35 16.60
CA VAL A 144 -2.23 9.13 16.24
C VAL A 144 -2.15 10.55 16.80
N PHE A 145 -1.82 10.72 18.09
CA PHE A 145 -1.70 12.06 18.69
C PHE A 145 -0.56 12.86 18.07
N LEU A 146 0.56 12.22 17.75
CA LEU A 146 1.66 12.86 17.04
C LEU A 146 1.25 13.33 15.65
N ALA A 147 0.53 12.50 14.90
CA ALA A 147 0.02 12.88 13.58
C ALA A 147 -0.94 14.07 13.65
N ILE A 148 -1.85 14.09 14.63
CA ILE A 148 -2.77 15.22 14.86
C ILE A 148 -1.98 16.49 15.23
N ALA A 149 -0.99 16.38 16.09
CA ALA A 149 -0.16 17.52 16.48
C ALA A 149 0.61 18.11 15.30
N LEU A 150 1.19 17.25 14.45
CA LEU A 150 1.90 17.68 13.24
C LEU A 150 0.96 18.36 12.24
N GLU A 151 -0.25 17.84 12.07
CA GLU A 151 -1.26 18.44 11.21
C GLU A 151 -1.68 19.83 11.68
N ILE A 152 -1.87 20.02 13.00
CA ILE A 152 -2.17 21.33 13.61
C ILE A 152 -1.01 22.30 13.39
N LEU A 153 0.24 21.83 13.50
CA LEU A 153 1.45 22.62 13.25
C LEU A 153 1.72 22.86 11.77
N ARG A 154 0.88 22.34 10.88
CA ARG A 154 1.05 22.40 9.40
C ARG A 154 2.37 21.79 8.92
N VAL A 155 2.93 20.84 9.66
CA VAL A 155 4.07 20.05 9.22
C VAL A 155 3.58 18.90 8.37
N PRO A 156 4.19 18.62 7.19
CA PRO A 156 3.74 17.51 6.35
C PRO A 156 3.97 16.16 7.06
N VAL A 157 2.88 15.52 7.47
CA VAL A 157 2.88 14.29 8.28
C VAL A 157 3.55 13.12 7.56
N MET A 158 3.33 12.99 6.24
CA MET A 158 3.87 11.87 5.46
C MET A 158 5.40 11.84 5.39
N PRO A 159 6.10 12.91 5.01
CA PRO A 159 7.56 12.95 5.05
C PRO A 159 8.13 12.73 6.45
N PHE A 160 7.49 13.28 7.48
CA PHE A 160 7.89 13.07 8.87
C PHE A 160 7.79 11.59 9.27
N ALA A 161 6.67 10.94 8.98
CA ALA A 161 6.47 9.53 9.28
C ALA A 161 7.47 8.63 8.54
N ILE A 162 7.75 8.92 7.27
CA ILE A 162 8.74 8.19 6.47
C ILE A 162 10.12 8.34 7.09
N GLY A 163 10.51 9.56 7.49
CA GLY A 163 11.79 9.82 8.14
C GLY A 163 11.98 9.12 9.49
N LEU A 164 10.87 8.81 10.19
CA LEU A 164 10.92 8.08 11.46
C LEU A 164 11.28 6.59 11.32
N TYR A 165 10.84 5.94 10.23
CA TYR A 165 11.05 4.49 10.10
C TYR A 165 12.11 4.11 9.08
N LEU A 166 12.55 5.03 8.20
CA LEU A 166 13.66 4.76 7.30
C LEU A 166 14.98 4.83 8.03
N PRO A 167 15.82 3.79 7.94
CA PRO A 167 17.16 3.84 8.52
C PRO A 167 18.00 4.89 7.79
N ILE A 168 18.70 5.70 8.56
CA ILE A 168 19.68 6.66 8.05
C ILE A 168 21.01 5.90 7.93
N TYR A 169 21.39 5.56 6.71
CA TYR A 169 22.70 5.00 6.41
C TYR A 169 23.62 6.09 5.88
#